data_46bc694923055b9c788967a876eadb66
#
_entry.id   46bc694923055b9c788967a876eadb66
#
_cell.length_a   1.000
_cell.length_b   1.000
_cell.length_c   1.000
_cell.angle_alpha   90.00
_cell.angle_beta   90.00
_cell.angle_gamma   90.00
#
_symmetry.space_group_name_H-M   'P 1'
#
loop_
_entity.id
_entity.type
_entity.pdbx_description
1 polymer ?
#
loop_
_entity_poly.entity_id
_entity_poly.type
_entity_poly.pdbx_seq_one_letter_code
_entity_poly.pdbx_strand_id
1 'polypeptide(L)'
;MDGDEAGSGTHAELPGVKLWFVDNGGGRRAGSGVPIVLLHPNTGNVAVWQPQIEAFSRAGYRVIAYDRRGWGKSMADPASGPQPGTIAGDLDALVDHLAIDKFHLIGVAGGGFAAADYAAWRPQRLQSLIIGASTLKIEDAEVADLIARIAIPDIRKQPAHYREVGPSYRGANEQGTRHWIEIEAHSRQPGAPEQPLRSPNTFAKLKSIAAPTLVIAADADLLAPPALTRTWAAHLQNHEWAVIHDAGHAMAWEQPGAFNDLVLDFLRRH
;
A
#
# COMPACT_ATOMS: atom_id res chain seq x y z
N MET A 1 20.93 -20.66 11.67
CA MET A 1 19.62 -21.19 12.13
C MET A 1 18.58 -20.29 11.49
N ASP A 2 17.84 -20.91 10.65
CA ASP A 2 17.05 -20.36 9.56
C ASP A 2 15.90 -19.49 10.06
N GLY A 3 15.99 -18.18 9.76
CA GLY A 3 14.91 -17.22 9.99
C GLY A 3 14.03 -17.09 8.77
N ASP A 4 13.34 -18.14 8.35
CA ASP A 4 12.39 -18.12 7.23
C ASP A 4 10.98 -18.52 7.75
N GLU A 5 10.42 -17.67 8.64
CA GLU A 5 9.02 -17.76 9.07
C GLU A 5 8.19 -16.51 8.68
N ALA A 6 8.48 -15.91 7.55
CA ALA A 6 7.45 -15.18 6.83
C ALA A 6 6.60 -16.23 6.11
N GLY A 7 5.31 -16.34 6.43
CA GLY A 7 4.41 -17.39 5.98
C GLY A 7 4.67 -17.83 4.54
N SER A 8 4.67 -19.13 4.30
CA SER A 8 4.98 -19.73 2.99
C SER A 8 4.02 -19.14 1.94
N GLY A 9 4.52 -18.23 1.11
CA GLY A 9 3.74 -17.64 0.03
C GLY A 9 3.57 -18.63 -1.12
N THR A 10 2.60 -18.37 -1.98
CA THR A 10 2.29 -19.17 -3.16
C THR A 10 1.90 -18.28 -4.33
N HIS A 11 1.71 -18.87 -5.51
CA HIS A 11 1.22 -18.15 -6.68
C HIS A 11 -0.27 -18.44 -6.92
N ALA A 12 -1.04 -17.38 -7.20
CA ALA A 12 -2.34 -17.46 -7.81
C ALA A 12 -2.18 -17.36 -9.34
N GLU A 13 -2.69 -18.34 -10.07
CA GLU A 13 -2.77 -18.27 -11.54
C GLU A 13 -3.98 -17.45 -11.94
N LEU A 14 -3.73 -16.20 -12.36
CA LEU A 14 -4.76 -15.22 -12.70
C LEU A 14 -4.58 -14.79 -14.17
N PRO A 15 -5.60 -14.20 -14.80
CA PRO A 15 -5.50 -13.75 -16.19
C PRO A 15 -4.31 -12.79 -16.40
N GLY A 16 -3.31 -13.25 -17.15
CA GLY A 16 -2.11 -12.49 -17.50
C GLY A 16 -1.00 -12.45 -16.45
N VAL A 17 -1.16 -13.14 -15.30
CA VAL A 17 -0.13 -13.13 -14.25
C VAL A 17 -0.21 -14.35 -13.34
N LYS A 18 0.95 -14.88 -12.94
CA LYS A 18 1.10 -15.72 -11.75
C LYS A 18 1.49 -14.81 -10.59
N LEU A 19 0.50 -14.48 -9.78
CA LEU A 19 0.63 -13.44 -8.76
C LEU A 19 1.09 -14.08 -7.45
N TRP A 20 2.27 -13.67 -6.97
CA TRP A 20 2.82 -14.14 -5.69
C TRP A 20 2.10 -13.46 -4.53
N PHE A 21 1.64 -14.24 -3.57
CA PHE A 21 1.01 -13.71 -2.36
C PHE A 21 1.34 -14.53 -1.12
N VAL A 22 1.21 -13.93 0.04
CA VAL A 22 1.17 -14.55 1.35
C VAL A 22 -0.22 -14.40 1.94
N ASP A 23 -0.70 -15.45 2.61
CA ASP A 23 -1.99 -15.49 3.28
C ASP A 23 -1.79 -16.24 4.59
N ASN A 24 -2.00 -15.60 5.73
CA ASN A 24 -1.87 -16.25 7.03
C ASN A 24 -3.02 -17.22 7.37
N GLY A 25 -3.98 -17.40 6.44
CA GLY A 25 -5.10 -18.33 6.58
C GLY A 25 -6.17 -17.96 7.61
N GLY A 26 -6.02 -16.83 8.28
CA GLY A 26 -6.82 -16.47 9.46
C GLY A 26 -6.48 -17.36 10.65
N GLY A 27 -6.03 -16.78 11.76
CA GLY A 27 -5.76 -17.55 12.98
C GLY A 27 -7.03 -18.28 13.45
N ARG A 28 -6.87 -19.43 14.15
CA ARG A 28 -7.97 -20.28 14.67
C ARG A 28 -8.90 -19.58 15.69
N ARG A 29 -8.69 -18.33 15.98
CA ARG A 29 -9.64 -17.43 16.68
C ARG A 29 -10.11 -16.40 15.66
N ALA A 30 -11.11 -16.77 14.88
CA ALA A 30 -11.84 -15.86 14.00
C ALA A 30 -12.37 -14.66 14.81
N GLY A 31 -11.56 -13.66 14.91
CA GLY A 31 -11.97 -12.31 15.25
C GLY A 31 -12.77 -11.69 14.14
N SER A 32 -13.04 -10.76 13.67
CA SER A 32 -13.92 -10.00 12.81
C SER A 32 -14.39 -10.64 11.50
N GLY A 33 -13.91 -11.78 11.05
CA GLY A 33 -14.36 -12.41 9.80
C GLY A 33 -14.00 -11.69 8.48
N VAL A 34 -13.68 -10.40 8.52
CA VAL A 34 -13.34 -9.59 7.34
C VAL A 34 -11.82 -9.51 7.19
N PRO A 35 -11.24 -10.01 6.07
CA PRO A 35 -9.79 -10.01 5.87
C PRO A 35 -9.23 -8.63 5.55
N ILE A 36 -7.91 -8.49 5.75
CA ILE A 36 -7.13 -7.32 5.35
C ILE A 36 -6.30 -7.67 4.11
N VAL A 37 -6.34 -6.81 3.10
CA VAL A 37 -5.49 -6.90 1.89
C VAL A 37 -4.53 -5.71 1.84
N LEU A 38 -3.24 -6.00 1.63
CA LEU A 38 -2.14 -5.03 1.68
C LEU A 38 -1.56 -4.77 0.29
N LEU A 39 -1.52 -3.51 -0.12
CA LEU A 39 -0.92 -3.02 -1.36
C LEU A 39 0.40 -2.29 -1.07
N HIS A 40 1.51 -2.88 -1.46
CA HIS A 40 2.85 -2.36 -1.19
C HIS A 40 3.18 -1.07 -1.98
N PRO A 41 4.15 -0.24 -1.52
CA PRO A 41 4.66 0.93 -2.23
C PRO A 41 5.40 0.54 -3.51
N ASN A 42 5.76 1.52 -4.35
CA ASN A 42 6.53 1.26 -5.58
C ASN A 42 7.95 0.77 -5.30
N THR A 43 8.51 1.12 -4.17
CA THR A 43 9.84 0.75 -3.68
C THR A 43 9.86 -0.47 -2.76
N GLY A 44 8.73 -1.21 -2.71
CA GLY A 44 8.58 -2.38 -1.88
C GLY A 44 7.94 -3.57 -2.60
N ASN A 45 7.89 -4.68 -1.91
CA ASN A 45 7.18 -5.91 -2.25
C ASN A 45 6.51 -6.43 -0.97
N VAL A 46 6.04 -7.68 -0.94
CA VAL A 46 5.42 -8.28 0.25
C VAL A 46 6.27 -8.14 1.52
N ALA A 47 7.61 -8.18 1.40
CA ALA A 47 8.50 -8.16 2.57
C ALA A 47 8.40 -6.86 3.40
N VAL A 48 8.03 -5.73 2.82
CA VAL A 48 7.85 -4.48 3.59
C VAL A 48 6.72 -4.57 4.61
N TRP A 49 5.81 -5.54 4.45
CA TRP A 49 4.63 -5.70 5.29
C TRP A 49 4.80 -6.65 6.46
N GLN A 50 6.02 -7.22 6.65
CA GLN A 50 6.26 -8.19 7.72
C GLN A 50 5.76 -7.73 9.10
N PRO A 51 6.06 -6.48 9.57
CA PRO A 51 5.57 -6.02 10.88
C PRO A 51 4.05 -5.89 10.96
N GLN A 52 3.40 -5.57 9.84
CA GLN A 52 1.93 -5.43 9.75
C GLN A 52 1.25 -6.81 9.72
N ILE A 53 1.78 -7.73 8.92
CA ILE A 53 1.28 -9.11 8.84
C ILE A 53 1.29 -9.74 10.24
N GLU A 54 2.40 -9.62 10.98
CA GLU A 54 2.51 -10.14 12.32
C GLU A 54 1.53 -9.49 13.30
N ALA A 55 1.43 -8.16 13.31
CA ALA A 55 0.58 -7.43 14.23
C ALA A 55 -0.91 -7.71 13.99
N PHE A 56 -1.32 -7.68 12.73
CA PHE A 56 -2.72 -7.90 12.35
C PHE A 56 -3.13 -9.37 12.53
N SER A 57 -2.21 -10.31 12.27
CA SER A 57 -2.41 -11.74 12.57
C SER A 57 -2.59 -11.97 14.07
N ARG A 58 -1.76 -11.35 14.91
CA ARG A 58 -1.92 -11.43 16.38
C ARG A 58 -3.24 -10.83 16.86
N ALA A 59 -3.75 -9.80 16.15
CA ALA A 59 -5.06 -9.23 16.42
C ALA A 59 -6.23 -10.08 15.92
N GLY A 60 -5.95 -11.21 15.22
CA GLY A 60 -6.96 -12.18 14.78
C GLY A 60 -7.45 -11.99 13.34
N TYR A 61 -6.88 -11.07 12.57
CA TYR A 61 -7.27 -10.87 11.17
C TYR A 61 -6.62 -11.91 10.23
N ARG A 62 -7.35 -12.31 9.19
CA ARG A 62 -6.75 -12.90 8.00
C ARG A 62 -6.08 -11.78 7.22
N VAL A 63 -4.80 -11.93 6.91
CA VAL A 63 -3.99 -10.91 6.23
C VAL A 63 -3.46 -11.48 4.92
N ILE A 64 -3.74 -10.78 3.83
CA ILE A 64 -3.25 -11.10 2.50
C ILE A 64 -2.34 -9.96 2.04
N ALA A 65 -1.12 -10.27 1.65
CA ALA A 65 -0.21 -9.34 1.00
C ALA A 65 0.30 -9.98 -0.30
N TYR A 66 0.43 -9.21 -1.37
CA TYR A 66 0.88 -9.76 -2.64
C TYR A 66 1.85 -8.83 -3.36
N ASP A 67 2.74 -9.43 -4.14
CA ASP A 67 3.61 -8.70 -5.05
C ASP A 67 2.80 -8.29 -6.28
N ARG A 68 2.68 -7.00 -6.55
CA ARG A 68 2.00 -6.51 -7.76
C ARG A 68 2.71 -7.02 -9.02
N ARG A 69 2.00 -7.12 -10.13
CA ARG A 69 2.59 -7.48 -11.43
C ARG A 69 3.77 -6.56 -11.77
N GLY A 70 4.92 -7.14 -12.08
CA GLY A 70 6.19 -6.43 -12.29
C GLY A 70 6.98 -6.11 -11.02
N TRP A 71 6.58 -6.70 -9.87
CA TRP A 71 7.29 -6.62 -8.59
C TRP A 71 7.56 -7.99 -7.99
N GLY A 72 8.61 -8.05 -7.18
CA GLY A 72 8.97 -9.19 -6.35
C GLY A 72 8.97 -10.53 -7.10
N LYS A 73 8.21 -11.48 -6.61
CA LYS A 73 8.12 -12.84 -7.13
C LYS A 73 6.96 -13.07 -8.11
N SER A 74 6.12 -12.06 -8.38
CA SER A 74 5.04 -12.18 -9.37
C SER A 74 5.58 -12.26 -10.79
N MET A 75 4.99 -13.13 -11.61
CA MET A 75 5.46 -13.39 -12.98
C MET A 75 4.36 -13.02 -13.98
N ALA A 76 4.66 -12.13 -14.94
CA ALA A 76 3.77 -11.88 -16.06
C ALA A 76 3.56 -13.17 -16.88
N ASP A 77 2.31 -13.42 -17.28
CA ASP A 77 1.94 -14.57 -18.12
C ASP A 77 1.10 -14.10 -19.33
N PRO A 78 1.77 -13.61 -20.39
CA PRO A 78 1.08 -13.12 -21.58
C PRO A 78 0.21 -14.17 -22.29
N ALA A 79 0.49 -15.46 -22.07
CA ALA A 79 -0.28 -16.54 -22.68
C ALA A 79 -1.66 -16.72 -22.05
N SER A 80 -1.83 -16.31 -20.77
CA SER A 80 -3.08 -16.49 -20.03
C SER A 80 -3.98 -15.26 -20.04
N GLY A 81 -3.49 -14.09 -20.49
CA GLY A 81 -4.31 -12.88 -20.50
C GLY A 81 -3.58 -11.57 -20.84
N PRO A 82 -4.30 -10.44 -20.79
CA PRO A 82 -3.81 -9.15 -21.28
C PRO A 82 -2.63 -8.61 -20.46
N GLN A 83 -1.76 -7.86 -21.16
CA GLN A 83 -0.64 -7.14 -20.59
C GLN A 83 -0.79 -5.63 -20.84
N PRO A 84 -0.36 -4.79 -19.90
CA PRO A 84 0.13 -5.10 -18.54
C PRO A 84 -1.00 -5.35 -17.52
N GLY A 85 -2.28 -5.33 -17.91
CA GLY A 85 -3.40 -5.33 -17.00
C GLY A 85 -3.49 -4.03 -16.18
N THR A 86 -4.26 -4.05 -15.09
CA THR A 86 -4.33 -2.94 -14.12
C THR A 86 -4.14 -3.47 -12.70
N ILE A 87 -3.57 -2.67 -11.79
CA ILE A 87 -3.35 -3.10 -10.40
C ILE A 87 -4.69 -3.46 -9.73
N ALA A 88 -5.73 -2.64 -9.96
CA ALA A 88 -7.06 -2.89 -9.42
C ALA A 88 -7.72 -4.15 -10.02
N GLY A 89 -7.44 -4.45 -11.30
CA GLY A 89 -7.92 -5.68 -11.95
C GLY A 89 -7.25 -6.93 -11.39
N ASP A 90 -5.95 -6.89 -11.15
CA ASP A 90 -5.22 -8.01 -10.53
C ASP A 90 -5.66 -8.23 -9.07
N LEU A 91 -5.93 -7.15 -8.33
CA LEU A 91 -6.51 -7.23 -6.98
C LEU A 91 -7.89 -7.90 -7.00
N ASP A 92 -8.77 -7.48 -7.91
CA ASP A 92 -10.13 -8.06 -8.03
C ASP A 92 -10.06 -9.56 -8.34
N ALA A 93 -9.20 -9.95 -9.27
CA ALA A 93 -8.98 -11.36 -9.61
C ALA A 93 -8.39 -12.17 -8.45
N LEU A 94 -7.47 -11.58 -7.67
CA LEU A 94 -6.89 -12.26 -6.50
C LEU A 94 -7.95 -12.51 -5.41
N VAL A 95 -8.75 -11.50 -5.06
CA VAL A 95 -9.77 -11.66 -4.01
C VAL A 95 -10.89 -12.61 -4.45
N ASP A 96 -11.20 -12.67 -5.75
CA ASP A 96 -12.12 -13.69 -6.30
C ASP A 96 -11.52 -15.09 -6.21
N HIS A 97 -10.23 -15.26 -6.58
CA HIS A 97 -9.51 -16.54 -6.45
C HIS A 97 -9.48 -17.05 -5.01
N LEU A 98 -9.38 -16.13 -4.03
CA LEU A 98 -9.38 -16.45 -2.60
C LEU A 98 -10.78 -16.56 -1.99
N ALA A 99 -11.84 -16.45 -2.80
CA ALA A 99 -13.25 -16.44 -2.37
C ALA A 99 -13.53 -15.39 -1.26
N ILE A 100 -12.89 -14.21 -1.37
CA ILE A 100 -13.10 -13.10 -0.46
C ILE A 100 -14.15 -12.17 -1.05
N ASP A 101 -15.29 -12.03 -0.40
CA ASP A 101 -16.37 -11.16 -0.85
C ASP A 101 -16.17 -9.71 -0.40
N LYS A 102 -15.81 -9.50 0.86
CA LYS A 102 -15.61 -8.18 1.45
C LYS A 102 -14.32 -8.13 2.27
N PHE A 103 -13.58 -7.01 2.22
CA PHE A 103 -12.29 -6.87 2.88
C PHE A 103 -11.95 -5.42 3.26
N HIS A 104 -11.00 -5.27 4.19
CA HIS A 104 -10.32 -4.00 4.45
C HIS A 104 -9.15 -3.87 3.48
N LEU A 105 -9.00 -2.74 2.82
CA LEU A 105 -7.91 -2.47 1.88
C LEU A 105 -6.94 -1.44 2.44
N ILE A 106 -5.65 -1.80 2.50
CA ILE A 106 -4.58 -0.91 2.95
C ILE A 106 -3.60 -0.69 1.80
N GLY A 107 -3.39 0.54 1.41
CA GLY A 107 -2.40 0.91 0.40
C GLY A 107 -1.50 2.05 0.86
N VAL A 108 -0.18 1.90 0.71
CA VAL A 108 0.78 2.97 1.00
C VAL A 108 1.49 3.43 -0.26
N ALA A 109 1.82 4.71 -0.33
CA ALA A 109 2.50 5.34 -1.47
C ALA A 109 1.84 4.98 -2.80
N GLY A 110 2.55 4.28 -3.70
CA GLY A 110 2.02 3.77 -4.97
C GLY A 110 0.87 2.77 -4.81
N GLY A 111 0.86 1.98 -3.73
CA GLY A 111 -0.27 1.12 -3.38
C GLY A 111 -1.55 1.91 -3.06
N GLY A 112 -1.41 3.12 -2.51
CA GLY A 112 -2.51 4.03 -2.26
C GLY A 112 -3.20 4.50 -3.54
N PHE A 113 -2.46 4.65 -4.65
CA PHE A 113 -3.05 5.02 -5.96
C PHE A 113 -4.06 3.98 -6.42
N ALA A 114 -3.64 2.72 -6.35
CA ALA A 114 -4.48 1.59 -6.76
C ALA A 114 -5.61 1.34 -5.76
N ALA A 115 -5.40 1.56 -4.48
CA ALA A 115 -6.42 1.41 -3.44
C ALA A 115 -7.58 2.39 -3.66
N ALA A 116 -7.30 3.66 -3.97
CA ALA A 116 -8.32 4.65 -4.32
C ALA A 116 -9.04 4.30 -5.64
N ASP A 117 -8.30 3.82 -6.64
CA ASP A 117 -8.86 3.38 -7.92
C ASP A 117 -9.81 2.19 -7.74
N TYR A 118 -9.42 1.20 -6.93
CA TYR A 118 -10.25 0.04 -6.60
C TYR A 118 -11.50 0.44 -5.79
N ALA A 119 -11.34 1.29 -4.77
CA ALA A 119 -12.43 1.73 -3.92
C ALA A 119 -13.55 2.44 -4.69
N ALA A 120 -13.19 3.24 -5.69
CA ALA A 120 -14.17 3.89 -6.56
C ALA A 120 -14.83 2.91 -7.55
N TRP A 121 -14.10 1.87 -7.97
CA TRP A 121 -14.61 0.89 -8.94
C TRP A 121 -15.45 -0.21 -8.31
N ARG A 122 -15.07 -0.69 -7.12
CA ARG A 122 -15.71 -1.81 -6.41
C ARG A 122 -16.14 -1.43 -4.99
N PRO A 123 -16.92 -0.36 -4.81
CA PRO A 123 -17.23 0.16 -3.47
C PRO A 123 -17.91 -0.89 -2.58
N GLN A 124 -18.68 -1.82 -3.15
CA GLN A 124 -19.39 -2.88 -2.41
C GLN A 124 -18.44 -3.93 -1.81
N ARG A 125 -17.20 -4.07 -2.33
CA ARG A 125 -16.20 -5.04 -1.87
C ARG A 125 -15.42 -4.55 -0.65
N LEU A 126 -15.49 -3.26 -0.33
CA LEU A 126 -14.71 -2.70 0.77
C LEU A 126 -15.53 -2.55 2.05
N GLN A 127 -15.00 -3.10 3.13
CA GLN A 127 -15.43 -2.79 4.49
C GLN A 127 -14.90 -1.44 4.92
N SER A 128 -13.60 -1.20 4.69
CA SER A 128 -12.95 0.08 4.90
C SER A 128 -11.70 0.23 4.03
N LEU A 129 -11.16 1.44 3.95
CA LEU A 129 -9.99 1.82 3.17
C LEU A 129 -8.98 2.53 4.05
N ILE A 130 -7.71 2.17 3.96
CA ILE A 130 -6.61 2.87 4.61
C ILE A 130 -5.60 3.31 3.54
N ILE A 131 -5.28 4.60 3.50
CA ILE A 131 -4.33 5.17 2.55
C ILE A 131 -3.23 5.89 3.33
N GLY A 132 -2.00 5.43 3.18
CA GLY A 132 -0.84 5.99 3.88
C GLY A 132 0.20 6.58 2.94
N ALA A 133 0.84 7.70 3.34
CA ALA A 133 1.98 8.31 2.65
C ALA A 133 1.80 8.38 1.12
N SER A 134 0.66 8.84 0.63
CA SER A 134 0.34 8.78 -0.79
C SER A 134 -0.02 10.14 -1.38
N THR A 135 0.52 10.44 -2.56
CA THR A 135 0.10 11.59 -3.38
C THR A 135 -1.20 11.29 -4.14
N LEU A 136 -1.65 10.04 -4.14
CA LEU A 136 -2.72 9.48 -4.99
C LEU A 136 -2.53 9.72 -6.50
N LYS A 137 -1.46 10.39 -6.92
CA LYS A 137 -1.24 10.79 -8.31
C LYS A 137 -2.47 11.54 -8.86
N ILE A 138 -3.01 12.48 -8.06
CA ILE A 138 -4.21 13.25 -8.42
C ILE A 138 -3.91 14.11 -9.64
N GLU A 139 -4.75 13.98 -10.67
CA GLU A 139 -4.72 14.82 -11.87
C GLU A 139 -5.59 16.07 -11.64
N ASP A 140 -4.98 17.10 -11.02
CA ASP A 140 -5.59 18.38 -10.75
C ASP A 140 -4.54 19.50 -10.74
N ALA A 141 -4.90 20.69 -11.21
CA ALA A 141 -3.99 21.82 -11.35
C ALA A 141 -3.52 22.38 -9.99
N GLU A 142 -4.38 22.43 -8.99
CA GLU A 142 -4.05 22.88 -7.64
C GLU A 142 -3.03 21.93 -6.99
N VAL A 143 -3.23 20.62 -7.15
CA VAL A 143 -2.30 19.61 -6.65
C VAL A 143 -0.96 19.70 -7.37
N ALA A 144 -0.97 19.88 -8.69
CA ALA A 144 0.26 20.03 -9.47
C ALA A 144 1.06 21.28 -9.04
N ASP A 145 0.39 22.40 -8.81
CA ASP A 145 1.01 23.63 -8.31
C ASP A 145 1.56 23.45 -6.88
N LEU A 146 0.81 22.81 -6.00
CA LEU A 146 1.29 22.47 -4.65
C LEU A 146 2.54 21.59 -4.71
N ILE A 147 2.52 20.52 -5.50
CA ILE A 147 3.68 19.65 -5.68
C ILE A 147 4.89 20.45 -6.21
N ALA A 148 4.69 21.35 -7.17
CA ALA A 148 5.77 22.18 -7.70
C ALA A 148 6.38 23.10 -6.63
N ARG A 149 5.56 23.66 -5.75
CA ARG A 149 6.02 24.56 -4.66
C ARG A 149 6.76 23.84 -3.54
N ILE A 150 6.39 22.59 -3.23
CA ILE A 150 7.02 21.81 -2.17
C ILE A 150 8.17 20.92 -2.69
N ALA A 151 8.33 20.84 -4.02
CA ALA A 151 9.36 19.98 -4.62
C ALA A 151 10.76 20.37 -4.16
N ILE A 152 11.48 19.39 -3.66
CA ILE A 152 12.90 19.53 -3.35
C ILE A 152 13.70 19.35 -4.65
N PRO A 153 14.51 20.32 -5.07
CA PRO A 153 15.31 20.18 -6.28
C PRO A 153 16.16 18.90 -6.26
N ASP A 154 16.16 18.21 -7.39
CA ASP A 154 16.96 16.97 -7.60
C ASP A 154 16.66 15.81 -6.63
N ILE A 155 15.58 15.86 -5.86
CA ILE A 155 15.23 14.79 -4.91
C ILE A 155 15.12 13.41 -5.60
N ARG A 156 14.65 13.40 -6.86
CA ARG A 156 14.52 12.16 -7.64
C ARG A 156 15.87 11.54 -8.06
N LYS A 157 16.95 12.30 -8.00
CA LYS A 157 18.32 11.82 -8.27
C LYS A 157 18.95 11.18 -7.03
N GLN A 158 18.38 11.42 -5.84
CA GLN A 158 18.87 10.83 -4.62
C GLN A 158 18.48 9.34 -4.52
N PRO A 159 19.29 8.51 -3.85
CA PRO A 159 18.91 7.13 -3.57
C PRO A 159 17.54 7.02 -2.89
N ALA A 160 16.80 5.93 -3.16
CA ALA A 160 15.45 5.75 -2.66
C ALA A 160 15.35 5.90 -1.14
N HIS A 161 16.27 5.31 -0.38
CA HIS A 161 16.27 5.41 1.08
C HIS A 161 16.46 6.84 1.61
N TYR A 162 17.10 7.74 0.85
CA TYR A 162 17.22 9.15 1.21
C TYR A 162 15.89 9.90 1.04
N ARG A 163 15.12 9.51 0.03
CA ARG A 163 13.84 10.15 -0.30
C ARG A 163 12.68 9.65 0.57
N GLU A 164 12.74 8.38 0.96
CA GLU A 164 11.60 7.67 1.50
C GLU A 164 11.74 7.30 2.98
N VAL A 165 12.95 7.00 3.46
CA VAL A 165 13.19 6.70 4.87
C VAL A 165 13.57 7.98 5.61
N GLY A 166 12.90 8.29 6.69
CA GLY A 166 13.10 9.49 7.50
C GLY A 166 14.52 9.59 8.11
N PRO A 167 15.04 10.80 8.28
CA PRO A 167 16.42 11.00 8.78
C PRO A 167 16.64 10.43 10.18
N SER A 168 15.66 10.54 11.06
CA SER A 168 15.74 9.98 12.41
C SER A 168 15.89 8.46 12.39
N TYR A 169 15.06 7.78 11.59
CA TYR A 169 15.16 6.31 11.44
C TYR A 169 16.51 5.89 10.86
N ARG A 170 16.98 6.56 9.78
CA ARG A 170 18.29 6.26 9.19
C ARG A 170 19.44 6.43 10.18
N GLY A 171 19.36 7.45 11.04
CA GLY A 171 20.36 7.70 12.07
C GLY A 171 20.32 6.75 13.24
N ALA A 172 19.11 6.35 13.66
CA ALA A 172 18.90 5.52 14.83
C ALA A 172 18.91 4.01 14.53
N ASN A 173 18.57 3.59 13.31
CA ASN A 173 18.43 2.18 12.92
C ASN A 173 19.12 1.85 11.60
N GLU A 174 20.45 1.77 11.65
CA GLU A 174 21.27 1.46 10.47
C GLU A 174 20.94 0.08 9.88
N GLN A 175 20.70 -0.91 10.73
CA GLN A 175 20.34 -2.27 10.28
C GLN A 175 18.99 -2.30 9.57
N GLY A 176 17.98 -1.65 10.12
CA GLY A 176 16.66 -1.54 9.49
C GLY A 176 16.71 -0.76 8.17
N THR A 177 17.56 0.28 8.10
CA THR A 177 17.78 1.04 6.87
C THR A 177 18.45 0.16 5.78
N ARG A 178 19.47 -0.63 6.13
CA ARG A 178 20.09 -1.58 5.19
C ARG A 178 19.09 -2.62 4.69
N HIS A 179 18.30 -3.19 5.58
CA HIS A 179 17.28 -4.17 5.20
C HIS A 179 16.22 -3.55 4.26
N TRP A 180 15.79 -2.31 4.52
CA TRP A 180 14.88 -1.61 3.61
C TRP A 180 15.49 -1.43 2.21
N ILE A 181 16.77 -1.06 2.12
CA ILE A 181 17.51 -0.93 0.85
C ILE A 181 17.58 -2.27 0.11
N GLU A 182 17.80 -3.37 0.82
CA GLU A 182 17.81 -4.72 0.24
C GLU A 182 16.44 -5.10 -0.35
N ILE A 183 15.35 -4.80 0.36
CA ILE A 183 14.00 -5.03 -0.14
C ILE A 183 13.74 -4.16 -1.39
N GLU A 184 14.08 -2.88 -1.34
CA GLU A 184 13.88 -1.95 -2.47
C GLU A 184 14.62 -2.43 -3.71
N ALA A 185 15.88 -2.85 -3.58
CA ALA A 185 16.70 -3.33 -4.69
C ALA A 185 16.12 -4.56 -5.40
N HIS A 186 15.29 -5.37 -4.70
CA HIS A 186 14.64 -6.56 -5.23
C HIS A 186 13.13 -6.38 -5.47
N SER A 187 12.63 -5.16 -5.40
CA SER A 187 11.19 -4.89 -5.52
C SER A 187 10.75 -4.80 -6.98
N ARG A 188 11.17 -3.79 -7.70
CA ARG A 188 10.76 -3.59 -9.10
C ARG A 188 11.55 -4.49 -10.03
N GLN A 189 10.86 -5.27 -10.84
CA GLN A 189 11.51 -6.12 -11.85
C GLN A 189 12.02 -5.27 -13.02
N PRO A 190 13.29 -5.46 -13.47
CA PRO A 190 13.83 -4.74 -14.61
C PRO A 190 12.99 -4.95 -15.88
N GLY A 191 12.66 -3.86 -16.56
CA GLY A 191 11.93 -3.90 -17.82
C GLY A 191 10.43 -4.22 -17.71
N ALA A 192 9.91 -4.47 -16.51
CA ALA A 192 8.48 -4.72 -16.34
C ALA A 192 7.67 -3.46 -16.72
N PRO A 193 6.61 -3.59 -17.55
CA PRO A 193 5.77 -2.46 -17.92
C PRO A 193 5.04 -1.88 -16.70
N GLU A 194 4.79 -0.57 -16.72
CA GLU A 194 3.95 0.06 -15.68
C GLU A 194 2.49 -0.34 -15.89
N GLN A 195 1.85 -0.79 -14.82
CA GLN A 195 0.40 -1.01 -14.83
C GLN A 195 -0.34 0.32 -14.69
N PRO A 196 -1.26 0.66 -15.58
CA PRO A 196 -2.08 1.86 -15.44
C PRO A 196 -3.11 1.68 -14.32
N LEU A 197 -3.62 2.80 -13.82
CA LEU A 197 -4.90 2.83 -13.11
C LEU A 197 -6.03 2.55 -14.13
N ARG A 198 -7.17 2.05 -13.67
CA ARG A 198 -8.37 1.88 -14.53
C ARG A 198 -8.90 3.22 -15.05
N SER A 199 -8.81 4.23 -14.20
CA SER A 199 -9.08 5.62 -14.56
C SER A 199 -8.21 6.55 -13.71
N PRO A 200 -7.91 7.77 -14.17
CA PRO A 200 -7.18 8.75 -13.39
C PRO A 200 -7.80 9.00 -12.02
N ASN A 201 -6.98 9.20 -10.99
CA ASN A 201 -7.47 9.67 -9.71
C ASN A 201 -7.72 11.17 -9.79
N THR A 202 -8.97 11.57 -9.54
CA THR A 202 -9.44 12.96 -9.54
C THR A 202 -10.21 13.25 -8.26
N PHE A 203 -10.41 14.50 -7.92
CA PHE A 203 -11.26 14.87 -6.78
C PHE A 203 -12.69 14.35 -6.92
N ALA A 204 -13.24 14.34 -8.14
CA ALA A 204 -14.56 13.77 -8.39
C ALA A 204 -14.60 12.26 -8.08
N LYS A 205 -13.54 11.53 -8.44
CA LYS A 205 -13.40 10.11 -8.10
C LYS A 205 -13.30 9.90 -6.58
N LEU A 206 -12.52 10.72 -5.86
CA LEU A 206 -12.42 10.62 -4.40
C LEU A 206 -13.78 10.83 -3.73
N LYS A 207 -14.58 11.78 -4.21
CA LYS A 207 -15.96 12.01 -3.71
C LYS A 207 -16.89 10.81 -3.90
N SER A 208 -16.60 9.91 -4.83
CA SER A 208 -17.41 8.70 -5.05
C SER A 208 -17.05 7.54 -4.14
N ILE A 209 -15.93 7.62 -3.40
CA ILE A 209 -15.51 6.58 -2.45
C ILE A 209 -16.42 6.64 -1.23
N ALA A 210 -17.23 5.58 -1.06
CA ALA A 210 -18.21 5.48 0.03
C ALA A 210 -17.64 4.79 1.28
N ALA A 211 -16.60 3.96 1.13
CA ALA A 211 -16.01 3.22 2.24
C ALA A 211 -15.45 4.18 3.31
N PRO A 212 -15.66 3.89 4.60
CA PRO A 212 -14.94 4.57 5.68
C PRO A 212 -13.44 4.54 5.40
N THR A 213 -12.78 5.70 5.43
CA THR A 213 -11.39 5.83 5.00
C THR A 213 -10.51 6.43 6.08
N LEU A 214 -9.41 5.77 6.44
CA LEU A 214 -8.35 6.35 7.26
C LEU A 214 -7.22 6.84 6.34
N VAL A 215 -6.88 8.12 6.44
CA VAL A 215 -5.74 8.73 5.75
C VAL A 215 -4.62 8.95 6.76
N ILE A 216 -3.44 8.38 6.50
CA ILE A 216 -2.28 8.50 7.37
C ILE A 216 -1.17 9.25 6.64
N ALA A 217 -0.76 10.38 7.18
CA ALA A 217 0.41 11.14 6.74
C ALA A 217 1.60 10.89 7.67
N ALA A 218 2.80 11.22 7.23
CA ALA A 218 4.01 11.27 8.05
C ALA A 218 4.63 12.66 8.01
N ASP A 219 5.07 13.20 9.14
CA ASP A 219 5.47 14.61 9.21
C ASP A 219 6.85 14.91 8.62
N ALA A 220 7.71 13.89 8.48
CA ALA A 220 8.99 13.99 7.78
C ALA A 220 8.97 13.43 6.35
N ASP A 221 7.79 13.20 5.76
CA ASP A 221 7.63 12.70 4.40
C ASP A 221 7.97 13.80 3.37
N LEU A 222 9.02 13.55 2.58
CA LEU A 222 9.50 14.47 1.53
C LEU A 222 8.70 14.36 0.22
N LEU A 223 7.90 13.31 0.03
CA LEU A 223 7.20 13.01 -1.22
C LEU A 223 5.69 13.26 -1.12
N ALA A 224 5.08 12.93 0.00
CA ALA A 224 3.67 13.11 0.28
C ALA A 224 3.44 13.76 1.66
N PRO A 225 3.97 14.97 1.89
CA PRO A 225 3.89 15.62 3.19
C PRO A 225 2.44 15.88 3.62
N PRO A 226 2.18 16.12 4.92
CA PRO A 226 0.83 16.33 5.47
C PRO A 226 -0.01 17.38 4.73
N ALA A 227 0.61 18.45 4.21
CA ALA A 227 -0.10 19.47 3.44
C ALA A 227 -0.72 18.89 2.16
N LEU A 228 0.04 18.06 1.42
CA LEU A 228 -0.44 17.43 0.20
C LEU A 228 -1.52 16.38 0.48
N THR A 229 -1.29 15.51 1.47
CA THR A 229 -2.27 14.47 1.83
C THR A 229 -3.57 15.08 2.33
N ARG A 230 -3.52 16.18 3.07
CA ARG A 230 -4.70 16.90 3.56
C ARG A 230 -5.51 17.52 2.44
N THR A 231 -4.84 18.05 1.40
CA THR A 231 -5.51 18.66 0.23
C THR A 231 -6.45 17.66 -0.45
N TRP A 232 -5.98 16.45 -0.78
CA TRP A 232 -6.84 15.48 -1.43
C TRP A 232 -7.78 14.76 -0.47
N ALA A 233 -7.38 14.55 0.79
CA ALA A 233 -8.23 13.90 1.79
C ALA A 233 -9.54 14.67 2.03
N ALA A 234 -9.51 16.00 1.95
CA ALA A 234 -10.69 16.85 2.08
C ALA A 234 -11.81 16.54 1.06
N HIS A 235 -11.50 15.80 -0.01
CA HIS A 235 -12.48 15.37 -1.00
C HIS A 235 -13.08 13.99 -0.75
N LEU A 236 -12.63 13.26 0.27
CA LEU A 236 -13.27 12.02 0.73
C LEU A 236 -14.47 12.36 1.62
N GLN A 237 -15.61 11.72 1.38
CA GLN A 237 -16.85 12.03 2.13
C GLN A 237 -16.84 11.53 3.57
N ASN A 238 -16.24 10.37 3.80
CA ASN A 238 -16.19 9.70 5.09
C ASN A 238 -14.73 9.33 5.41
N HIS A 239 -13.99 10.26 6.02
CA HIS A 239 -12.59 10.00 6.32
C HIS A 239 -12.18 10.51 7.70
N GLU A 240 -11.22 9.80 8.28
CA GLU A 240 -10.40 10.20 9.42
C GLU A 240 -9.00 10.52 8.91
N TRP A 241 -8.30 11.45 9.57
CA TRP A 241 -6.96 11.84 9.19
C TRP A 241 -6.03 11.82 10.39
N ALA A 242 -4.89 11.14 10.26
CA ALA A 242 -3.88 10.99 11.30
C ALA A 242 -2.48 11.32 10.77
N VAL A 243 -1.57 11.64 11.69
CA VAL A 243 -0.14 11.86 11.38
C VAL A 243 0.69 10.93 12.25
N ILE A 244 1.64 10.24 11.63
CA ILE A 244 2.73 9.56 12.33
C ILE A 244 3.89 10.54 12.42
N HIS A 245 4.33 10.82 13.64
CA HIS A 245 5.41 11.74 13.92
C HIS A 245 6.77 11.06 13.77
N ASP A 246 7.77 11.87 13.37
CA ASP A 246 9.16 11.43 13.22
C ASP A 246 9.32 10.23 12.26
N ALA A 247 8.57 10.25 11.16
CA ALA A 247 8.60 9.24 10.13
C ALA A 247 8.62 9.87 8.73
N GLY A 248 9.34 9.24 7.82
CA GLY A 248 9.38 9.60 6.39
C GLY A 248 8.27 8.93 5.60
N HIS A 249 8.48 8.81 4.29
CA HIS A 249 7.55 8.18 3.36
C HIS A 249 7.33 6.69 3.63
N ALA A 250 8.34 6.00 4.18
CA ALA A 250 8.25 4.59 4.58
C ALA A 250 7.69 4.39 6.01
N MET A 251 6.74 5.21 6.44
CA MET A 251 6.25 5.31 7.82
C MET A 251 5.78 3.98 8.42
N ALA A 252 5.19 3.08 7.63
CA ALA A 252 4.76 1.75 8.09
C ALA A 252 5.95 0.84 8.44
N TRP A 253 7.09 1.09 7.82
CA TRP A 253 8.37 0.44 8.11
C TRP A 253 9.11 1.11 9.28
N GLU A 254 9.13 2.44 9.29
CA GLU A 254 9.89 3.23 10.26
C GLU A 254 9.27 3.22 11.65
N GLN A 255 7.95 3.35 11.71
CA GLN A 255 7.15 3.43 12.93
C GLN A 255 6.02 2.37 12.92
N PRO A 256 6.37 1.06 12.83
CA PRO A 256 5.37 0.01 12.65
C PRO A 256 4.37 -0.05 13.82
N GLY A 257 4.81 0.23 15.06
CA GLY A 257 3.92 0.28 16.23
C GLY A 257 2.82 1.33 16.06
N ALA A 258 3.20 2.58 15.80
CA ALA A 258 2.25 3.68 15.62
C ALA A 258 1.30 3.44 14.43
N PHE A 259 1.84 2.93 13.31
CA PHE A 259 1.03 2.60 12.15
C PHE A 259 0.00 1.49 12.48
N ASN A 260 0.45 0.41 13.11
CA ASN A 260 -0.41 -0.72 13.44
C ASN A 260 -1.50 -0.34 14.45
N ASP A 261 -1.17 0.47 15.45
CA ASP A 261 -2.13 0.93 16.45
C ASP A 261 -3.24 1.78 15.83
N LEU A 262 -2.88 2.75 14.98
CA LEU A 262 -3.84 3.58 14.24
C LEU A 262 -4.77 2.73 13.35
N VAL A 263 -4.19 1.80 12.60
CA VAL A 263 -4.96 0.92 11.72
C VAL A 263 -5.88 0.02 12.52
N LEU A 264 -5.38 -0.69 13.54
CA LEU A 264 -6.19 -1.59 14.34
C LEU A 264 -7.31 -0.86 15.12
N ASP A 265 -7.05 0.36 15.59
CA ASP A 265 -8.09 1.17 16.22
C ASP A 265 -9.20 1.54 15.23
N PHE A 266 -8.83 1.92 14.01
CA PHE A 266 -9.79 2.22 12.95
C PHE A 266 -10.59 0.97 12.53
N LEU A 267 -9.94 -0.18 12.32
CA LEU A 267 -10.59 -1.42 11.92
C LEU A 267 -11.60 -1.94 12.96
N ARG A 268 -11.34 -1.73 14.26
CA ARG A 268 -12.29 -2.11 15.32
C ARG A 268 -13.60 -1.33 15.31
N ARG A 269 -13.62 -0.15 14.70
CA ARG A 269 -14.80 0.74 14.63
C ARG A 269 -15.58 0.57 13.32
N HIS A 270 -15.02 -0.11 12.35
CA HIS A 270 -15.54 -0.27 11.00
C HIS A 270 -15.49 -1.73 10.54
#